data_7a5d263ddbae6b1134dec8fe110661a5
#
_entry.id   7a5d263ddbae6b1134dec8fe110661a5
#
_cell.length_a   1.000
_cell.length_b   1.000
_cell.length_c   1.000
_cell.angle_alpha   90.00
_cell.angle_beta   90.00
_cell.angle_gamma   90.00
#
_symmetry.space_group_name_H-M   'P 1'
#
loop_
_entity.id
_entity.type
_entity.pdbx_description
1 polymer ?
#
loop_
_entity_poly.entity_id
_entity_poly.type
_entity_poly.pdbx_seq_one_letter_code
_entity_poly.pdbx_strand_id
1 'polypeptide(L)'
;SQSINYLECHDNRTLYDFLKLNNEENHILDKISLGLAITILTMGTPFIHAGEELLRTKHGFDNSYNLSDDINHIDWYKIPNLTNTLKNLIVIKNKYPHFSYLKKEDINKYLRLEQTSEITSIRYLAKGFPDLQVVISQDYNEYTKYFAPGTKLIFDGNNIVDVTVEKYDFIKPGLYIFKK
;
A
#
# COMPACT_ATOMS: atom_id res chain seq x y z
N SER A 1 17.30 6.04 -5.38
CA SER A 1 16.39 5.44 -6.36
C SER A 1 16.04 6.48 -7.42
N GLN A 2 15.86 6.06 -8.67
CA GLN A 2 15.47 6.92 -9.79
C GLN A 2 14.06 6.55 -10.29
N SER A 3 13.34 5.70 -9.54
CA SER A 3 11.98 5.32 -9.89
C SER A 3 10.95 6.27 -9.28
N ILE A 4 9.89 6.53 -10.02
CA ILE A 4 8.67 7.13 -9.52
C ILE A 4 7.63 6.01 -9.51
N ASN A 5 7.02 5.79 -8.35
CA ASN A 5 6.02 4.75 -8.15
C ASN A 5 4.65 5.42 -8.11
N TYR A 6 3.72 4.97 -8.94
CA TYR A 6 2.35 5.49 -8.97
C TYR A 6 1.38 4.45 -9.52
N LEU A 7 0.11 4.61 -9.25
CA LEU A 7 -0.97 3.75 -9.74
C LEU A 7 -1.82 4.45 -10.79
N GLU A 8 -2.01 5.75 -10.63
CA GLU A 8 -2.75 6.59 -11.57
C GLU A 8 -2.11 7.97 -11.72
N CYS A 9 -2.42 8.65 -12.80
CA CYS A 9 -2.05 10.03 -13.06
C CYS A 9 -3.21 10.76 -13.79
N HIS A 10 -2.95 11.95 -14.34
CA HIS A 10 -3.98 12.70 -15.07
C HIS A 10 -4.44 12.01 -16.36
N ASP A 11 -3.57 11.23 -17.01
CA ASP A 11 -3.90 10.41 -18.17
C ASP A 11 -4.58 9.11 -17.76
N ASN A 12 -5.29 8.49 -18.67
CA ASN A 12 -6.03 7.25 -18.50
C ASN A 12 -7.14 7.33 -17.43
N ARG A 13 -7.73 6.21 -17.07
CA ARG A 13 -8.74 6.11 -16.02
C ARG A 13 -8.14 6.26 -14.65
N THR A 14 -8.94 6.74 -13.69
CA THR A 14 -8.55 6.61 -12.28
C THR A 14 -8.51 5.14 -11.87
N LEU A 15 -7.77 4.81 -10.83
CA LEU A 15 -7.74 3.45 -10.30
C LEU A 15 -9.13 2.99 -9.85
N TYR A 16 -9.91 3.89 -9.25
CA TYR A 16 -11.30 3.63 -8.89
C TYR A 16 -12.14 3.23 -10.11
N ASP A 17 -12.10 4.02 -11.19
CA ASP A 17 -12.85 3.72 -12.41
C ASP A 17 -12.38 2.42 -13.08
N PHE A 18 -11.07 2.17 -13.09
CA PHE A 18 -10.50 0.95 -13.63
C PHE A 18 -11.02 -0.29 -12.90
N LEU A 19 -11.00 -0.28 -11.57
CA LEU A 19 -11.49 -1.40 -10.76
C LEU A 19 -12.99 -1.61 -10.95
N LYS A 20 -13.75 -0.53 -11.02
CA LYS A 20 -15.20 -0.56 -11.26
C LYS A 20 -15.55 -1.21 -12.58
N LEU A 21 -14.88 -0.82 -13.65
CA LEU A 21 -15.10 -1.37 -15.01
C LEU A 21 -14.69 -2.85 -15.13
N ASN A 22 -13.82 -3.32 -14.23
CA ASN A 22 -13.41 -4.73 -14.18
C ASN A 22 -14.24 -5.58 -13.19
N ASN A 23 -15.41 -5.09 -12.75
CA ASN A 23 -16.32 -5.79 -11.84
C ASN A 23 -15.73 -6.09 -10.45
N GLU A 24 -14.83 -5.23 -9.97
CA GLU A 24 -14.16 -5.37 -8.68
C GLU A 24 -14.81 -4.54 -7.57
N GLU A 25 -16.08 -4.14 -7.76
CA GLU A 25 -16.79 -3.19 -6.89
C GLU A 25 -16.80 -3.61 -5.41
N ASN A 26 -16.97 -4.90 -5.13
CA ASN A 26 -17.03 -5.41 -3.76
C ASN A 26 -15.72 -5.29 -2.99
N HIS A 27 -14.60 -5.04 -3.68
CA HIS A 27 -13.25 -5.10 -3.11
C HIS A 27 -12.42 -3.85 -3.39
N ILE A 28 -13.03 -2.80 -3.93
CA ILE A 28 -12.35 -1.58 -4.37
C ILE A 28 -11.50 -0.98 -3.24
N LEU A 29 -12.05 -0.84 -2.03
CA LEU A 29 -11.34 -0.20 -0.91
C LEU A 29 -10.10 -0.97 -0.49
N ASP A 30 -10.19 -2.29 -0.38
CA ASP A 30 -9.03 -3.12 0.00
C ASP A 30 -7.95 -3.08 -1.09
N LYS A 31 -8.34 -3.10 -2.37
CA LYS A 31 -7.40 -3.04 -3.50
C LYS A 31 -6.71 -1.69 -3.62
N ILE A 32 -7.45 -0.59 -3.46
CA ILE A 32 -6.85 0.76 -3.47
C ILE A 32 -5.95 0.94 -2.25
N SER A 33 -6.37 0.49 -1.06
CA SER A 33 -5.55 0.52 0.16
C SER A 33 -4.23 -0.23 -0.02
N LEU A 34 -4.28 -1.44 -0.57
CA LEU A 34 -3.08 -2.23 -0.90
C LEU A 34 -2.19 -1.50 -1.92
N GLY A 35 -2.78 -0.97 -2.97
CA GLY A 35 -2.07 -0.22 -4.00
C GLY A 35 -1.35 1.01 -3.44
N LEU A 36 -2.03 1.83 -2.64
CA LEU A 36 -1.44 2.97 -1.94
C LEU A 36 -0.28 2.54 -1.02
N ALA A 37 -0.46 1.44 -0.28
CA ALA A 37 0.58 0.92 0.60
C ALA A 37 1.83 0.49 -0.18
N ILE A 38 1.67 -0.21 -1.29
CA ILE A 38 2.78 -0.60 -2.18
C ILE A 38 3.45 0.65 -2.75
N THR A 39 2.68 1.60 -3.28
CA THR A 39 3.21 2.83 -3.87
C THR A 39 4.06 3.62 -2.89
N ILE A 40 3.58 3.79 -1.66
CA ILE A 40 4.25 4.61 -0.64
C ILE A 40 5.44 3.88 -0.02
N LEU A 41 5.29 2.59 0.32
CA LEU A 41 6.28 1.87 1.11
C LEU A 41 7.35 1.16 0.28
N THR A 42 7.22 1.11 -1.03
CA THR A 42 8.30 0.62 -1.88
C THR A 42 9.41 1.68 -2.04
N MET A 43 10.59 1.21 -2.42
CA MET A 43 11.72 2.09 -2.71
C MET A 43 11.45 2.90 -3.97
N GLY A 44 11.72 4.19 -3.89
CA GLY A 44 11.47 5.14 -4.95
C GLY A 44 10.74 6.38 -4.43
N THR A 45 10.40 7.27 -5.35
CA THR A 45 9.58 8.45 -5.04
C THR A 45 8.13 8.09 -5.27
N PRO A 46 7.29 8.06 -4.22
CA PRO A 46 5.86 7.84 -4.42
C PRO A 46 5.23 9.07 -5.05
N PHE A 47 4.38 8.87 -6.01
CA PHE A 47 3.50 9.87 -6.60
C PHE A 47 2.07 9.44 -6.36
N ILE A 48 1.28 10.28 -5.72
CA ILE A 48 -0.15 10.08 -5.48
C ILE A 48 -0.91 11.14 -6.26
N HIS A 49 -1.81 10.72 -7.12
CA HIS A 49 -2.66 11.63 -7.88
C HIS A 49 -3.69 12.25 -6.94
N ALA A 50 -3.90 13.56 -7.05
CA ALA A 50 -4.84 14.28 -6.19
C ALA A 50 -6.26 13.70 -6.30
N GLY A 51 -6.81 13.26 -5.18
CA GLY A 51 -8.13 12.64 -5.08
C GLY A 51 -8.13 11.10 -5.19
N GLU A 52 -6.99 10.45 -5.38
CA GLU A 52 -6.89 8.99 -5.39
C GLU A 52 -7.42 8.40 -4.07
N GLU A 53 -7.03 8.98 -2.93
CA GLU A 53 -7.50 8.61 -1.60
C GLU A 53 -8.98 8.98 -1.34
N LEU A 54 -9.56 9.82 -2.18
CA LEU A 54 -10.97 10.22 -2.13
C LEU A 54 -11.85 9.40 -3.07
N LEU A 55 -11.29 8.38 -3.71
CA LEU A 55 -11.97 7.58 -4.76
C LEU A 55 -12.45 8.48 -5.90
N ARG A 56 -11.59 9.37 -6.38
CA ARG A 56 -11.88 10.22 -7.53
C ARG A 56 -12.32 9.38 -8.72
N THR A 57 -13.35 9.83 -9.38
CA THR A 57 -13.86 9.24 -10.62
C THR A 57 -13.79 10.25 -11.75
N LYS A 58 -13.51 9.79 -12.94
CA LYS A 58 -13.73 10.49 -14.21
C LYS A 58 -14.88 9.83 -14.98
N HIS A 59 -15.78 9.15 -14.25
CA HIS A 59 -16.92 8.43 -14.81
C HIS A 59 -16.57 7.42 -15.89
N GLY A 60 -15.34 6.82 -15.78
CA GLY A 60 -14.82 5.83 -16.73
C GLY A 60 -14.13 6.42 -17.97
N PHE A 61 -14.07 7.74 -18.12
CA PHE A 61 -13.31 8.36 -19.21
C PHE A 61 -11.81 8.19 -19.00
N ASP A 62 -11.10 7.76 -20.03
CA ASP A 62 -9.64 7.66 -20.03
C ASP A 62 -8.99 9.02 -20.33
N ASN A 63 -9.54 9.75 -21.28
CA ASN A 63 -9.03 11.07 -21.65
C ASN A 63 -10.11 12.13 -21.36
N SER A 64 -9.90 12.95 -20.35
CA SER A 64 -10.90 13.90 -19.85
C SER A 64 -10.46 15.36 -19.90
N TYR A 65 -9.29 15.67 -20.51
CA TYR A 65 -8.67 17.01 -20.49
C TYR A 65 -9.58 18.14 -21.02
N ASN A 66 -10.45 17.83 -21.97
CA ASN A 66 -11.37 18.77 -22.60
C ASN A 66 -12.85 18.55 -22.21
N LEU A 67 -13.11 17.72 -21.21
CA LEU A 67 -14.44 17.47 -20.66
C LEU A 67 -14.78 18.53 -19.60
N SER A 68 -16.07 18.59 -19.24
CA SER A 68 -16.59 19.55 -18.27
C SER A 68 -15.98 19.38 -16.88
N ASP A 69 -16.13 20.42 -16.06
CA ASP A 69 -15.73 20.40 -14.65
C ASP A 69 -16.46 19.32 -13.86
N ASP A 70 -17.69 18.96 -14.24
CA ASP A 70 -18.43 17.86 -13.62
C ASP A 70 -17.70 16.52 -13.71
N ILE A 71 -16.88 16.33 -14.75
CA ILE A 71 -16.03 15.13 -14.92
C ILE A 71 -14.69 15.30 -14.21
N ASN A 72 -14.13 16.52 -14.23
CA ASN A 72 -12.75 16.77 -13.84
C ASN A 72 -12.58 17.24 -12.40
N HIS A 73 -13.64 17.61 -11.70
CA HIS A 73 -13.54 18.07 -10.32
C HIS A 73 -13.11 16.95 -9.34
N ILE A 74 -12.63 17.37 -8.18
CA ILE A 74 -12.36 16.49 -7.04
C ILE A 74 -13.42 16.79 -5.98
N ASP A 75 -14.14 15.75 -5.56
CA ASP A 75 -15.09 15.88 -4.44
C ASP A 75 -14.34 15.85 -3.10
N TRP A 76 -13.96 17.02 -2.62
CA TRP A 76 -13.23 17.19 -1.36
C TRP A 76 -14.07 16.88 -0.11
N TYR A 77 -15.38 16.73 -0.24
CA TYR A 77 -16.27 16.37 0.86
C TYR A 77 -16.39 14.86 1.07
N LYS A 78 -15.95 14.08 0.10
CA LYS A 78 -15.90 12.63 0.19
C LYS A 78 -14.68 12.22 1.03
N ILE A 79 -14.91 11.77 2.27
CA ILE A 79 -13.82 11.36 3.18
C ILE A 79 -13.93 9.86 3.47
N PRO A 80 -13.45 9.00 2.59
CA PRO A 80 -13.37 7.57 2.85
C PRO A 80 -12.27 7.24 3.86
N ASN A 81 -12.32 6.03 4.43
CA ASN A 81 -11.27 5.54 5.35
C ASN A 81 -9.86 5.53 4.74
N LEU A 82 -9.74 5.53 3.40
CA LEU A 82 -8.46 5.59 2.68
C LEU A 82 -7.64 6.84 2.99
N THR A 83 -8.28 7.98 3.27
CA THR A 83 -7.57 9.19 3.70
C THR A 83 -6.77 8.95 4.98
N ASN A 84 -7.34 8.20 5.92
CA ASN A 84 -6.64 7.85 7.15
C ASN A 84 -5.53 6.81 6.89
N THR A 85 -5.80 5.84 6.04
CA THR A 85 -4.78 4.87 5.59
C THR A 85 -3.58 5.57 4.96
N LEU A 86 -3.81 6.51 4.05
CA LEU A 86 -2.75 7.29 3.41
C LEU A 86 -1.91 8.07 4.43
N LYS A 87 -2.55 8.74 5.40
CA LYS A 87 -1.85 9.43 6.49
C LYS A 87 -0.96 8.48 7.29
N ASN A 88 -1.48 7.31 7.65
CA ASN A 88 -0.74 6.30 8.41
C ASN A 88 0.47 5.77 7.62
N LEU A 89 0.32 5.53 6.33
CA LEU A 89 1.42 5.10 5.45
C LEU A 89 2.53 6.14 5.36
N ILE A 90 2.19 7.42 5.25
CA ILE A 90 3.17 8.52 5.26
C ILE A 90 3.91 8.58 6.60
N VAL A 91 3.20 8.43 7.72
CA VAL A 91 3.82 8.39 9.06
C VAL A 91 4.81 7.22 9.16
N ILE A 92 4.43 6.03 8.69
CA ILE A 92 5.29 4.84 8.69
C ILE A 92 6.53 5.07 7.81
N LYS A 93 6.35 5.56 6.58
CA LYS A 93 7.48 5.84 5.67
C LYS A 93 8.49 6.79 6.30
N ASN A 94 8.02 7.85 6.97
CA ASN A 94 8.87 8.83 7.62
C ASN A 94 9.55 8.28 8.88
N LYS A 95 8.87 7.40 9.61
CA LYS A 95 9.39 6.80 10.86
C LYS A 95 10.45 5.73 10.60
N TYR A 96 10.30 4.96 9.51
CA TYR A 96 11.16 3.81 9.22
C TYR A 96 11.99 4.05 7.97
N PRO A 97 13.32 4.33 8.12
CA PRO A 97 14.20 4.60 6.98
C PRO A 97 14.37 3.42 6.02
N HIS A 98 13.96 2.22 6.43
CA HIS A 98 13.94 1.01 5.61
C HIS A 98 13.27 1.21 4.23
N PHE A 99 12.29 2.10 4.14
CA PHE A 99 11.53 2.36 2.91
C PHE A 99 12.13 3.47 2.02
N SER A 100 13.27 4.07 2.45
CA SER A 100 13.78 5.28 1.78
C SER A 100 15.27 5.26 1.41
N TYR A 101 16.11 4.50 2.11
CA TYR A 101 17.56 4.70 2.08
C TYR A 101 18.38 3.54 1.51
N LEU A 102 17.76 2.53 0.91
CA LEU A 102 18.53 1.44 0.34
C LEU A 102 19.11 1.84 -1.02
N LYS A 103 20.44 1.88 -1.09
CA LYS A 103 21.15 1.93 -2.35
C LYS A 103 21.04 0.57 -3.05
N LYS A 104 21.25 0.56 -4.37
CA LYS A 104 21.21 -0.70 -5.15
C LYS A 104 22.10 -1.78 -4.57
N GLU A 105 23.28 -1.39 -4.07
CA GLU A 105 24.25 -2.29 -3.44
C GLU A 105 23.76 -2.88 -2.11
N ASP A 106 22.88 -2.15 -1.41
CA ASP A 106 22.32 -2.56 -0.13
C ASP A 106 21.12 -3.49 -0.27
N ILE A 107 20.47 -3.53 -1.45
CA ILE A 107 19.29 -4.37 -1.67
C ILE A 107 19.60 -5.86 -1.36
N ASN A 108 20.63 -6.41 -1.99
CA ASN A 108 21.02 -7.80 -1.78
C ASN A 108 21.52 -8.08 -0.35
N LYS A 109 22.01 -7.06 0.34
CA LYS A 109 22.52 -7.17 1.70
C LYS A 109 21.42 -7.12 2.75
N TYR A 110 20.44 -6.26 2.56
CA TYR A 110 19.45 -5.91 3.59
C TYR A 110 18.02 -6.38 3.29
N LEU A 111 17.74 -6.84 2.07
CA LEU A 111 16.42 -7.34 1.72
C LEU A 111 16.44 -8.86 1.56
N ARG A 112 15.40 -9.51 2.07
CA ARG A 112 15.10 -10.92 1.82
C ARG A 112 13.66 -11.02 1.37
N LEU A 113 13.48 -11.56 0.17
CA LEU A 113 12.19 -11.81 -0.43
C LEU A 113 11.84 -13.29 -0.30
N GLU A 114 10.65 -13.56 0.21
CA GLU A 114 10.02 -14.88 0.23
C GLU A 114 8.65 -14.74 -0.43
N GLN A 115 8.34 -15.61 -1.36
CA GLN A 115 7.07 -15.60 -2.07
C GLN A 115 6.48 -17.01 -2.09
N THR A 116 5.19 -17.08 -1.77
CA THR A 116 4.36 -18.28 -1.93
C THR A 116 3.21 -17.96 -2.89
N SER A 117 2.29 -18.90 -3.08
CA SER A 117 1.05 -18.67 -3.83
C SER A 117 0.12 -17.64 -3.16
N GLU A 118 0.19 -17.53 -1.82
CA GLU A 118 -0.76 -16.74 -1.02
C GLU A 118 -0.22 -15.36 -0.64
N ILE A 119 1.09 -15.29 -0.34
CA ILE A 119 1.70 -14.06 0.18
C ILE A 119 3.07 -13.78 -0.45
N THR A 120 3.41 -12.50 -0.48
CA THR A 120 4.78 -12.01 -0.66
C THR A 120 5.28 -11.42 0.65
N SER A 121 6.42 -11.89 1.14
CA SER A 121 7.04 -11.42 2.38
C SER A 121 8.40 -10.80 2.09
N ILE A 122 8.59 -9.57 2.54
CA ILE A 122 9.85 -8.83 2.39
C ILE A 122 10.40 -8.51 3.78
N ARG A 123 11.58 -9.03 4.10
CA ARG A 123 12.29 -8.68 5.34
C ARG A 123 13.32 -7.61 5.06
N TYR A 124 13.24 -6.54 5.83
CA TYR A 124 14.16 -5.41 5.80
C TYR A 124 15.07 -5.49 7.02
N LEU A 125 16.37 -5.73 6.79
CA LEU A 125 17.40 -5.88 7.80
C LEU A 125 18.30 -4.65 7.76
N ALA A 126 18.03 -3.63 8.57
CA ALA A 126 18.82 -2.39 8.57
C ALA A 126 19.67 -2.29 9.86
N LYS A 127 20.99 -2.13 9.72
CA LYS A 127 21.89 -1.99 10.87
C LYS A 127 21.50 -0.78 11.73
N GLY A 128 21.27 -1.02 13.01
CA GLY A 128 20.91 0.03 13.97
C GLY A 128 19.41 0.34 14.05
N PHE A 129 18.59 -0.41 13.31
CA PHE A 129 17.12 -0.32 13.35
C PHE A 129 16.53 -1.70 13.60
N PRO A 130 15.31 -1.79 14.17
CA PRO A 130 14.63 -3.07 14.32
C PRO A 130 14.36 -3.70 12.95
N ASP A 131 14.41 -5.03 12.87
CA ASP A 131 14.03 -5.73 11.65
C ASP A 131 12.54 -5.52 11.37
N LEU A 132 12.22 -5.21 10.12
CA LEU A 132 10.85 -5.13 9.65
C LEU A 132 10.56 -6.30 8.70
N GLN A 133 9.36 -6.86 8.83
CA GLN A 133 8.82 -7.80 7.87
C GLN A 133 7.52 -7.23 7.30
N VAL A 134 7.53 -6.94 6.01
CA VAL A 134 6.35 -6.56 5.25
C VAL A 134 5.75 -7.82 4.65
N VAL A 135 4.47 -8.04 4.89
CA VAL A 135 3.71 -9.15 4.29
C VAL A 135 2.62 -8.56 3.43
N ILE A 136 2.57 -8.97 2.17
CA ILE A 136 1.55 -8.60 1.19
C ILE A 136 0.67 -9.82 0.96
N SER A 137 -0.58 -9.75 1.38
CA SER A 137 -1.65 -10.68 1.01
C SER A 137 -2.33 -10.16 -0.25
N GLN A 138 -2.54 -11.02 -1.25
CA GLN A 138 -3.00 -10.60 -2.57
C GLN A 138 -4.49 -10.85 -2.79
N ASP A 139 -5.07 -11.76 -2.04
CA ASP A 139 -6.45 -12.21 -2.22
C ASP A 139 -7.21 -12.39 -0.90
N TYR A 140 -8.40 -12.99 -0.97
CA TYR A 140 -9.27 -13.26 0.17
C TYR A 140 -9.16 -14.70 0.68
N ASN A 141 -8.18 -15.46 0.21
CA ASN A 141 -7.89 -16.78 0.77
C ASN A 141 -7.24 -16.62 2.14
N GLU A 142 -7.72 -17.37 3.11
CA GLU A 142 -7.15 -17.33 4.45
C GLU A 142 -5.76 -17.97 4.46
N TYR A 143 -4.80 -17.23 5.00
CA TYR A 143 -3.44 -17.72 5.20
C TYR A 143 -2.96 -17.36 6.61
N THR A 144 -2.49 -18.36 7.35
CA THR A 144 -1.91 -18.17 8.70
C THR A 144 -0.38 -18.17 8.64
N LYS A 145 0.23 -17.14 9.23
CA LYS A 145 1.69 -17.07 9.42
C LYS A 145 2.04 -17.02 10.90
N TYR A 146 3.04 -17.81 11.27
CA TYR A 146 3.62 -17.81 12.63
C TYR A 146 4.85 -16.91 12.68
N PHE A 147 5.03 -16.26 13.83
CA PHE A 147 6.09 -15.29 14.05
C PHE A 147 6.94 -15.67 15.28
N ALA A 148 8.18 -15.21 15.30
CA ALA A 148 9.05 -15.40 16.44
C ALA A 148 8.50 -14.64 17.69
N PRO A 149 8.74 -15.14 18.90
CA PRO A 149 8.33 -14.48 20.14
C PRO A 149 8.79 -13.00 20.18
N GLY A 150 7.90 -12.13 20.65
CA GLY A 150 8.15 -10.69 20.75
C GLY A 150 7.94 -9.90 19.46
N THR A 151 7.50 -10.55 18.37
CA THR A 151 7.13 -9.84 17.14
C THR A 151 5.87 -9.00 17.36
N LYS A 152 5.89 -7.76 16.88
CA LYS A 152 4.76 -6.84 16.96
C LYS A 152 4.22 -6.53 15.58
N LEU A 153 2.91 -6.65 15.40
CA LEU A 153 2.20 -6.04 14.28
C LEU A 153 2.17 -4.51 14.52
N ILE A 154 2.65 -3.73 13.57
CA ILE A 154 2.71 -2.27 13.67
C ILE A 154 1.85 -1.55 12.63
N PHE A 155 1.39 -2.30 11.60
CA PHE A 155 0.42 -1.82 10.61
C PHE A 155 -0.43 -3.00 10.11
N ASP A 156 -1.75 -2.84 10.14
CA ASP A 156 -2.73 -3.90 9.88
C ASP A 156 -3.38 -3.83 8.49
N GLY A 157 -2.77 -3.08 7.58
CA GLY A 157 -3.31 -2.81 6.24
C GLY A 157 -4.01 -1.45 6.13
N ASN A 158 -4.46 -0.87 7.25
CA ASN A 158 -5.12 0.44 7.29
C ASN A 158 -4.66 1.33 8.45
N ASN A 159 -4.38 0.73 9.60
CA ASN A 159 -4.11 1.45 10.83
C ASN A 159 -2.71 1.15 11.38
N ILE A 160 -2.13 2.16 12.03
CA ILE A 160 -0.97 1.96 12.89
C ILE A 160 -1.46 1.31 14.18
N VAL A 161 -0.84 0.18 14.52
CA VAL A 161 -1.15 -0.60 15.72
C VAL A 161 0.14 -0.95 16.49
N ASP A 162 0.02 -1.51 17.68
CA ASP A 162 1.16 -2.04 18.45
C ASP A 162 0.69 -3.28 19.21
N VAL A 163 0.62 -4.41 18.51
CA VAL A 163 0.08 -5.67 19.05
C VAL A 163 1.13 -6.76 18.94
N THR A 164 1.48 -7.40 20.07
CA THR A 164 2.35 -8.57 20.07
C THR A 164 1.62 -9.76 19.48
N VAL A 165 2.23 -10.44 18.53
CA VAL A 165 1.65 -11.57 17.83
C VAL A 165 2.61 -12.76 17.76
N GLU A 166 2.07 -13.97 17.95
CA GLU A 166 2.76 -15.23 17.67
C GLU A 166 2.24 -15.88 16.39
N LYS A 167 1.01 -15.52 15.98
CA LYS A 167 0.42 -15.85 14.69
C LYS A 167 -0.44 -14.71 14.19
N TYR A 168 -0.64 -14.65 12.88
CA TYR A 168 -1.57 -13.73 12.25
C TYR A 168 -2.26 -14.40 11.06
N ASP A 169 -3.58 -14.20 11.00
CA ASP A 169 -4.43 -14.75 9.94
C ASP A 169 -4.72 -13.63 8.92
N PHE A 170 -4.20 -13.79 7.70
CA PHE A 170 -4.44 -12.89 6.58
C PHE A 170 -5.71 -13.35 5.88
N ILE A 171 -6.75 -12.55 5.92
CA ILE A 171 -8.09 -12.91 5.41
C ILE A 171 -8.56 -12.02 4.26
N LYS A 172 -7.75 -11.06 3.86
CA LYS A 172 -8.06 -10.11 2.77
C LYS A 172 -6.78 -9.53 2.17
N PRO A 173 -6.87 -8.96 0.96
CA PRO A 173 -5.78 -8.20 0.38
C PRO A 173 -5.34 -7.06 1.28
N GLY A 174 -4.04 -6.90 1.44
CA GLY A 174 -3.48 -5.86 2.27
C GLY A 174 -1.97 -5.97 2.41
N LEU A 175 -1.35 -4.86 2.87
CA LEU A 175 0.05 -4.83 3.25
C LEU A 175 0.13 -4.68 4.76
N TYR A 176 0.82 -5.59 5.40
CA TYR A 176 0.97 -5.69 6.85
C TYR A 176 2.42 -5.54 7.24
N ILE A 177 2.71 -4.85 8.35
CA ILE A 177 4.09 -4.63 8.79
C ILE A 177 4.28 -5.17 10.20
N PHE A 178 5.26 -6.04 10.33
CA PHE A 178 5.69 -6.63 11.59
C PHE A 178 7.07 -6.12 11.94
N LYS A 179 7.32 -5.91 13.22
CA LYS A 179 8.60 -5.45 13.80
C LYS A 179 9.09 -6.46 14.83
N LYS A 180 10.34 -6.81 14.75
CA LYS A 180 11.04 -7.62 15.76
C LYS A 180 12.00 -6.78 16.59
#